data_60fcedf46bcb430535cbde9610a16e3f
#
_entry.id   60fcedf46bcb430535cbde9610a16e3f
#
_cell.length_a   1.000
_cell.length_b   1.000
_cell.length_c   1.000
_cell.angle_alpha   90.00
_cell.angle_beta   90.00
_cell.angle_gamma   90.00
#
_symmetry.space_group_name_H-M   'P 1'
#
loop_
_entity.id
_entity.type
_entity.pdbx_description
1 polymer ?
#
loop_
_entity_poly.entity_id
_entity_poly.type
_entity_poly.pdbx_seq_one_letter_code
_entity_poly.pdbx_strand_id
1 'polypeptide(L)'
;KLKLKNIHRMKKSILSILFVAIVTFTFATNVIPVQEAQRVSSNFLREATGRIFNESDFTLESTVYTANGDVAYYQFNIQGKGFILVSGTDLMKPVLGYSLSNEFVAENDAQGNYFGLKFKEEAAQVIANPSLAKNHQNSWNHFRSKNFVPSQVKNTEGVQPLVTTAWSQEKYYNAYCPYSGKKNNYTDAVDASGRDFHALVGCVAVNLSNLLFYHRYPETGNSGLSYIPYDADYEF
;
A
#
# COMPACT_ATOMS: atom_id res chain seq x y z
N LYS A 1 68.74 -17.36 2.39
CA LYS A 1 67.98 -16.23 1.73
C LYS A 1 66.74 -16.67 0.98
N LEU A 2 66.63 -17.91 0.45
CA LEU A 2 65.42 -18.41 -0.25
C LEU A 2 64.24 -18.65 0.71
N LYS A 3 64.46 -19.17 1.92
CA LYS A 3 63.38 -19.47 2.89
C LYS A 3 62.61 -18.23 3.37
N LEU A 4 63.28 -17.12 3.53
CA LEU A 4 62.66 -15.85 3.96
C LEU A 4 61.81 -15.20 2.85
N LYS A 5 62.21 -15.36 1.57
CA LYS A 5 61.42 -14.86 0.43
C LYS A 5 60.09 -15.59 0.26
N ASN A 6 60.07 -16.89 0.51
CA ASN A 6 58.85 -17.71 0.42
C ASN A 6 57.85 -17.38 1.54
N ILE A 7 58.31 -17.12 2.77
CA ILE A 7 57.45 -16.72 3.89
C ILE A 7 56.80 -15.34 3.64
N HIS A 8 57.54 -14.42 3.05
CA HIS A 8 57.03 -13.07 2.74
C HIS A 8 55.98 -13.11 1.60
N ARG A 9 56.18 -14.00 0.61
CA ARG A 9 55.23 -14.21 -0.49
C ARG A 9 53.94 -14.90 -0.02
N MET A 10 54.05 -15.90 0.89
CA MET A 10 52.90 -16.52 1.53
C MET A 10 52.10 -15.56 2.39
N LYS A 11 52.75 -14.70 3.18
CA LYS A 11 52.06 -13.70 4.00
C LYS A 11 51.28 -12.69 3.15
N LYS A 12 51.82 -12.27 2.00
CA LYS A 12 51.12 -11.40 1.05
C LYS A 12 49.93 -12.08 0.40
N SER A 13 50.02 -13.36 0.05
CA SER A 13 48.94 -14.14 -0.53
C SER A 13 47.81 -14.38 0.48
N ILE A 14 48.15 -14.71 1.74
CA ILE A 14 47.17 -14.87 2.82
C ILE A 14 46.46 -13.55 3.12
N LEU A 15 47.18 -12.42 3.13
CA LEU A 15 46.58 -11.09 3.35
C LEU A 15 45.67 -10.69 2.21
N SER A 16 45.99 -11.03 0.95
CA SER A 16 45.13 -10.77 -0.21
C SER A 16 43.87 -11.64 -0.19
N ILE A 17 43.98 -12.93 0.22
CA ILE A 17 42.83 -13.82 0.36
C ILE A 17 41.92 -13.35 1.50
N LEU A 18 42.48 -12.88 2.61
CA LEU A 18 41.72 -12.33 3.74
C LEU A 18 40.99 -11.03 3.33
N PHE A 19 41.62 -10.19 2.52
CA PHE A 19 40.99 -8.94 2.03
C PHE A 19 39.84 -9.21 1.04
N VAL A 20 39.98 -10.22 0.17
CA VAL A 20 38.91 -10.66 -0.73
C VAL A 20 37.75 -11.29 0.05
N ALA A 21 38.03 -12.06 1.10
CA ALA A 21 37.00 -12.65 1.96
C ALA A 21 36.23 -11.60 2.77
N ILE A 22 36.86 -10.48 3.15
CA ILE A 22 36.19 -9.37 3.87
C ILE A 22 35.31 -8.56 2.92
N VAL A 23 35.65 -8.40 1.66
CA VAL A 23 34.85 -7.65 0.67
C VAL A 23 33.58 -8.40 0.25
N THR A 24 33.53 -9.73 0.39
CA THR A 24 32.34 -10.53 0.07
C THR A 24 31.29 -10.56 1.18
N PHE A 25 31.54 -9.96 2.35
CA PHE A 25 30.62 -10.01 3.49
C PHE A 25 29.78 -8.73 3.72
N THR A 26 29.78 -7.79 2.79
CA THR A 26 29.11 -6.49 2.99
C THR A 26 27.82 -6.29 2.17
N PHE A 27 27.18 -7.35 1.71
CA PHE A 27 25.75 -7.27 1.38
C PHE A 27 24.99 -7.96 2.50
N ALA A 28 24.78 -7.27 3.61
CA ALA A 28 23.68 -7.59 4.49
C ALA A 28 22.42 -7.41 3.65
N THR A 29 21.93 -8.49 3.09
CA THR A 29 20.62 -8.52 2.47
C THR A 29 19.63 -8.16 3.55
N ASN A 30 18.96 -7.01 3.42
CA ASN A 30 17.86 -6.58 4.29
C ASN A 30 16.62 -7.48 4.06
N VAL A 31 16.85 -8.77 3.79
CA VAL A 31 15.79 -9.75 3.59
C VAL A 31 15.21 -10.13 4.94
N ILE A 32 13.91 -9.93 5.08
CA ILE A 32 13.16 -10.34 6.27
C ILE A 32 12.93 -11.85 6.20
N PRO A 33 13.36 -12.63 7.21
CA PRO A 33 13.07 -14.07 7.26
C PRO A 33 11.57 -14.35 7.37
N VAL A 34 11.10 -15.46 6.78
CA VAL A 34 9.68 -15.86 6.80
C VAL A 34 9.12 -15.93 8.21
N GLN A 35 9.87 -16.48 9.18
CA GLN A 35 9.42 -16.56 10.59
C GLN A 35 9.30 -15.17 11.22
N GLU A 36 10.13 -14.21 10.84
CA GLU A 36 10.01 -12.83 11.29
C GLU A 36 8.79 -12.17 10.66
N ALA A 37 8.53 -12.42 9.38
CA ALA A 37 7.34 -11.93 8.69
C ALA A 37 6.04 -12.50 9.31
N GLN A 38 6.00 -13.78 9.71
CA GLN A 38 4.88 -14.36 10.46
C GLN A 38 4.67 -13.66 11.81
N ARG A 39 5.74 -13.38 12.54
CA ARG A 39 5.66 -12.63 13.81
C ARG A 39 5.16 -11.22 13.61
N VAL A 40 5.64 -10.53 12.59
CA VAL A 40 5.15 -9.20 12.19
C VAL A 40 3.66 -9.25 11.89
N SER A 41 3.20 -10.28 11.16
CA SER A 41 1.77 -10.48 10.86
C SER A 41 0.93 -10.63 12.13
N SER A 42 1.37 -11.48 13.05
CA SER A 42 0.69 -11.73 14.32
C SER A 42 0.58 -10.45 15.16
N ASN A 43 1.71 -9.77 15.37
CA ASN A 43 1.75 -8.57 16.20
C ASN A 43 0.96 -7.42 15.58
N PHE A 44 1.09 -7.22 14.27
CA PHE A 44 0.34 -6.19 13.55
C PHE A 44 -1.18 -6.41 13.65
N LEU A 45 -1.67 -7.63 13.35
CA LEU A 45 -3.10 -7.89 13.42
C LEU A 45 -3.64 -7.83 14.85
N ARG A 46 -2.84 -8.22 15.84
CA ARG A 46 -3.21 -8.05 17.24
C ARG A 46 -3.40 -6.58 17.59
N GLU A 47 -2.51 -5.70 17.13
CA GLU A 47 -2.66 -4.25 17.34
C GLU A 47 -3.84 -3.67 16.55
N ALA A 48 -3.97 -4.04 15.28
CA ALA A 48 -4.98 -3.48 14.40
C ALA A 48 -6.42 -3.91 14.74
N THR A 49 -6.59 -5.10 15.34
CA THR A 49 -7.92 -5.71 15.53
C THR A 49 -8.27 -5.97 16.99
N GLY A 50 -7.32 -5.90 17.90
CA GLY A 50 -7.45 -6.32 19.29
C GLY A 50 -7.57 -7.84 19.48
N ARG A 51 -7.55 -8.64 18.40
CA ARG A 51 -7.64 -10.11 18.46
C ARG A 51 -6.25 -10.72 18.58
N ILE A 52 -6.15 -11.84 19.29
CA ILE A 52 -4.89 -12.58 19.42
C ILE A 52 -4.74 -13.50 18.22
N PHE A 53 -3.58 -13.41 17.56
CA PHE A 53 -3.14 -14.31 16.50
C PHE A 53 -1.82 -14.93 16.92
N ASN A 54 -1.62 -16.21 16.64
CA ASN A 54 -0.34 -16.91 16.81
C ASN A 54 0.42 -16.91 15.47
N GLU A 55 1.75 -17.04 15.51
CA GLU A 55 2.53 -17.16 14.27
C GLU A 55 2.08 -18.35 13.39
N SER A 56 1.56 -19.42 14.02
CA SER A 56 1.00 -20.62 13.34
C SER A 56 -0.31 -20.37 12.59
N ASP A 57 -1.01 -19.28 12.85
CA ASP A 57 -2.26 -18.94 12.16
C ASP A 57 -2.02 -18.41 10.74
N PHE A 58 -0.75 -18.19 10.39
CA PHE A 58 -0.31 -17.65 9.10
C PHE A 58 0.40 -18.73 8.28
N THR A 59 -0.24 -19.16 7.20
CA THR A 59 0.36 -20.10 6.23
C THR A 59 0.95 -19.30 5.08
N LEU A 60 2.24 -19.51 4.79
CA LEU A 60 2.89 -18.89 3.63
C LEU A 60 2.25 -19.43 2.35
N GLU A 61 1.56 -18.57 1.62
CA GLU A 61 0.98 -18.88 0.32
C GLU A 61 1.98 -18.69 -0.81
N SER A 62 2.65 -17.53 -0.81
CA SER A 62 3.63 -17.22 -1.83
C SER A 62 4.73 -16.29 -1.33
N THR A 63 5.89 -16.40 -1.96
CA THR A 63 6.98 -15.43 -1.88
C THR A 63 7.11 -14.75 -3.24
N VAL A 64 6.91 -13.45 -3.28
CA VAL A 64 7.00 -12.68 -4.51
C VAL A 64 8.36 -12.03 -4.61
N TYR A 65 8.98 -12.17 -5.78
CA TYR A 65 10.33 -11.70 -6.04
C TYR A 65 10.34 -10.51 -7.01
N THR A 66 11.29 -9.62 -6.84
CA THR A 66 11.63 -8.58 -7.83
C THR A 66 12.20 -9.23 -9.11
N ALA A 67 12.38 -8.45 -10.15
CA ALA A 67 13.02 -8.93 -11.38
C ALA A 67 14.48 -9.38 -11.15
N ASN A 68 15.14 -8.86 -10.11
CA ASN A 68 16.53 -9.19 -9.75
C ASN A 68 16.62 -10.40 -8.81
N GLY A 69 15.49 -11.01 -8.41
CA GLY A 69 15.46 -12.17 -7.52
C GLY A 69 15.44 -11.82 -6.03
N ASP A 70 15.36 -10.56 -5.65
CA ASP A 70 15.20 -10.16 -4.26
C ASP A 70 13.76 -10.41 -3.80
N VAL A 71 13.57 -10.73 -2.51
CA VAL A 71 12.22 -10.89 -1.96
C VAL A 71 11.53 -9.53 -1.88
N ALA A 72 10.46 -9.37 -2.65
CA ALA A 72 9.63 -8.17 -2.61
C ALA A 72 8.67 -8.20 -1.43
N TYR A 73 7.90 -9.27 -1.31
CA TYR A 73 6.98 -9.47 -0.19
C TYR A 73 6.57 -10.94 -0.04
N TYR A 74 6.05 -11.26 1.12
CA TYR A 74 5.39 -12.52 1.45
C TYR A 74 3.89 -12.34 1.47
N GLN A 75 3.17 -13.32 0.92
CA GLN A 75 1.73 -13.45 1.09
C GLN A 75 1.47 -14.59 2.07
N PHE A 76 0.77 -14.29 3.14
CA PHE A 76 0.26 -15.29 4.07
C PHE A 76 -1.24 -15.37 4.00
N ASN A 77 -1.78 -16.59 4.01
CA ASN A 77 -3.18 -16.83 4.28
C ASN A 77 -3.42 -16.88 5.79
N ILE A 78 -4.49 -16.27 6.24
CA ILE A 78 -4.92 -16.28 7.64
C ILE A 78 -5.90 -17.41 7.82
N GLN A 79 -5.75 -18.18 8.88
CA GLN A 79 -6.64 -19.31 9.19
C GLN A 79 -8.11 -18.89 9.20
N GLY A 80 -8.92 -19.53 8.36
CA GLY A 80 -10.36 -19.29 8.21
C GLY A 80 -10.79 -18.55 6.96
N LYS A 81 -10.34 -17.37 6.72
CA LYS A 81 -10.43 -16.56 5.47
C LYS A 81 -9.69 -15.25 5.68
N GLY A 82 -8.83 -14.90 4.77
CA GLY A 82 -8.14 -13.63 4.79
C GLY A 82 -6.69 -13.76 4.38
N PHE A 83 -6.04 -12.65 4.22
CA PHE A 83 -4.62 -12.58 3.87
C PHE A 83 -3.91 -11.45 4.59
N ILE A 84 -2.59 -11.52 4.61
CA ILE A 84 -1.71 -10.41 4.95
C ILE A 84 -0.47 -10.44 4.06
N LEU A 85 -0.08 -9.26 3.59
CA LEU A 85 1.12 -9.05 2.78
C LEU A 85 2.17 -8.35 3.64
N VAL A 86 3.33 -8.99 3.79
CA VAL A 86 4.45 -8.48 4.58
C VAL A 86 5.64 -8.23 3.67
N SER A 87 6.25 -7.07 3.79
CA SER A 87 7.43 -6.73 2.99
C SER A 87 8.58 -7.72 3.22
N GLY A 88 9.28 -8.05 2.13
CA GLY A 88 10.50 -8.86 2.17
C GLY A 88 11.74 -8.09 2.58
N THR A 89 11.64 -6.78 2.75
CA THR A 89 12.73 -5.88 3.13
C THR A 89 12.29 -4.86 4.17
N ASP A 90 13.17 -4.47 5.07
CA ASP A 90 12.89 -3.42 6.05
C ASP A 90 13.03 -1.99 5.51
N LEU A 91 13.35 -1.86 4.23
CA LEU A 91 13.35 -0.60 3.49
C LEU A 91 11.92 -0.12 3.14
N MET A 92 10.92 -0.99 3.25
CA MET A 92 9.50 -0.68 3.09
C MET A 92 8.76 -0.78 4.42
N LYS A 93 7.51 -0.33 4.45
CA LYS A 93 6.66 -0.55 5.63
C LYS A 93 6.45 -2.05 5.88
N PRO A 94 6.34 -2.50 7.15
CA PRO A 94 6.24 -3.92 7.49
C PRO A 94 5.07 -4.62 6.82
N VAL A 95 3.87 -4.06 6.91
CA VAL A 95 2.65 -4.61 6.33
C VAL A 95 2.19 -3.76 5.17
N LEU A 96 2.01 -4.38 4.02
CA LEU A 96 1.63 -3.74 2.77
C LEU A 96 0.10 -3.70 2.61
N GLY A 97 -0.59 -4.73 3.07
CA GLY A 97 -2.03 -4.84 3.02
C GLY A 97 -2.54 -6.08 3.76
N TYR A 98 -3.81 -6.09 4.15
CA TYR A 98 -4.46 -7.24 4.75
C TYR A 98 -5.96 -7.21 4.57
N SER A 99 -6.59 -8.38 4.68
CA SER A 99 -8.02 -8.56 4.85
C SER A 99 -8.28 -9.71 5.81
N LEU A 100 -9.34 -9.62 6.61
CA LEU A 100 -9.75 -10.71 7.49
C LEU A 100 -10.85 -11.59 6.89
N SER A 101 -11.35 -11.24 5.72
CA SER A 101 -12.52 -11.89 5.11
C SER A 101 -12.36 -12.25 3.64
N ASN A 102 -11.38 -11.71 2.95
CA ASN A 102 -11.16 -11.92 1.52
C ASN A 102 -9.80 -12.55 1.26
N GLU A 103 -9.71 -13.33 0.20
CA GLU A 103 -8.44 -13.84 -0.33
C GLU A 103 -7.76 -12.76 -1.18
N PHE A 104 -6.43 -12.82 -1.24
CA PHE A 104 -5.65 -12.01 -2.16
C PHE A 104 -5.27 -12.84 -3.38
N VAL A 105 -5.82 -12.51 -4.53
CA VAL A 105 -5.55 -13.19 -5.81
C VAL A 105 -4.74 -12.25 -6.68
N ALA A 106 -3.42 -12.46 -6.71
CA ALA A 106 -2.50 -11.60 -7.44
C ALA A 106 -2.58 -11.77 -8.97
N GLU A 107 -3.00 -12.95 -9.47
CA GLU A 107 -2.84 -13.30 -10.89
C GLU A 107 -4.07 -13.06 -11.76
N ASN A 108 -5.28 -13.07 -11.20
CA ASN A 108 -6.52 -13.04 -11.98
C ASN A 108 -7.44 -11.85 -11.68
N ASP A 109 -7.13 -11.05 -10.70
CA ASP A 109 -7.87 -9.84 -10.39
C ASP A 109 -7.05 -8.61 -10.82
N ALA A 110 -7.63 -7.79 -11.71
CA ALA A 110 -6.97 -6.59 -12.22
C ALA A 110 -6.53 -5.64 -11.10
N GLN A 111 -7.26 -5.56 -10.00
CA GLN A 111 -6.92 -4.72 -8.85
C GLN A 111 -5.83 -5.37 -7.99
N GLY A 112 -5.95 -6.66 -7.67
CA GLY A 112 -4.94 -7.40 -6.91
C GLY A 112 -3.60 -7.45 -7.65
N ASN A 113 -3.62 -7.65 -8.94
CA ASN A 113 -2.43 -7.60 -9.79
C ASN A 113 -1.79 -6.20 -9.78
N TYR A 114 -2.58 -5.13 -9.86
CA TYR A 114 -2.08 -3.77 -9.82
C TYR A 114 -1.30 -3.48 -8.52
N PHE A 115 -1.87 -3.78 -7.36
CA PHE A 115 -1.20 -3.58 -6.08
C PHE A 115 0.02 -4.49 -5.91
N GLY A 116 -0.09 -5.75 -6.29
CA GLY A 116 1.03 -6.69 -6.27
C GLY A 116 2.21 -6.23 -7.11
N LEU A 117 1.95 -5.73 -8.32
CA LEU A 117 2.99 -5.14 -9.19
C LEU A 117 3.60 -3.89 -8.58
N LYS A 118 2.78 -2.99 -8.01
CA LYS A 118 3.29 -1.76 -7.36
C LYS A 118 4.20 -2.06 -6.18
N PHE A 119 3.84 -3.00 -5.32
CA PHE A 119 4.71 -3.40 -4.20
C PHE A 119 6.02 -4.04 -4.69
N LYS A 120 5.95 -4.84 -5.75
CA LYS A 120 7.12 -5.44 -6.39
C LYS A 120 8.06 -4.39 -6.99
N GLU A 121 7.50 -3.39 -7.69
CA GLU A 121 8.25 -2.27 -8.26
C GLU A 121 8.89 -1.41 -7.16
N GLU A 122 8.14 -1.06 -6.11
CA GLU A 122 8.64 -0.28 -4.98
C GLU A 122 9.79 -1.01 -4.28
N ALA A 123 9.64 -2.32 -4.01
CA ALA A 123 10.70 -3.13 -3.43
C ALA A 123 11.97 -3.10 -4.29
N ALA A 124 11.85 -3.29 -5.61
CA ALA A 124 12.98 -3.24 -6.52
C ALA A 124 13.69 -1.89 -6.49
N GLN A 125 12.94 -0.80 -6.44
CA GLN A 125 13.50 0.56 -6.41
C GLN A 125 14.26 0.85 -5.11
N VAL A 126 13.67 0.53 -3.94
CA VAL A 126 14.31 0.83 -2.65
C VAL A 126 15.48 -0.11 -2.35
N ILE A 127 15.45 -1.35 -2.83
CA ILE A 127 16.58 -2.28 -2.71
C ILE A 127 17.76 -1.81 -3.59
N ALA A 128 17.48 -1.40 -4.82
CA ALA A 128 18.49 -0.87 -5.73
C ALA A 128 19.06 0.48 -5.27
N ASN A 129 18.25 1.32 -4.65
CA ASN A 129 18.65 2.62 -4.12
C ASN A 129 18.02 2.89 -2.74
N PRO A 130 18.68 2.44 -1.65
CA PRO A 130 18.16 2.61 -0.29
C PRO A 130 17.93 4.06 0.15
N SER A 131 18.51 5.04 -0.55
CA SER A 131 18.26 6.46 -0.26
C SER A 131 16.81 6.91 -0.57
N LEU A 132 16.09 6.13 -1.39
CA LEU A 132 14.68 6.36 -1.69
C LEU A 132 13.75 5.81 -0.59
N ALA A 133 14.26 4.95 0.27
CA ALA A 133 13.48 4.33 1.33
C ALA A 133 13.05 5.36 2.38
N LYS A 134 11.80 5.29 2.79
CA LYS A 134 11.33 6.03 3.96
C LYS A 134 11.77 5.30 5.22
N ASN A 135 11.96 6.06 6.32
CA ASN A 135 12.32 5.44 7.59
C ASN A 135 11.11 4.71 8.22
N HIS A 136 11.16 3.39 8.21
CA HIS A 136 10.14 2.52 8.81
C HIS A 136 10.67 1.72 10.01
N GLN A 137 11.88 2.00 10.49
CA GLN A 137 12.56 1.22 11.54
C GLN A 137 11.76 1.13 12.84
N ASN A 138 11.09 2.19 13.26
CA ASN A 138 10.25 2.16 14.46
C ASN A 138 9.10 1.16 14.33
N SER A 139 8.43 1.12 13.18
CA SER A 139 7.35 0.15 12.91
C SER A 139 7.89 -1.27 12.84
N TRP A 140 9.03 -1.47 12.19
CA TRP A 140 9.69 -2.76 12.15
C TRP A 140 10.09 -3.24 13.54
N ASN A 141 10.78 -2.42 14.33
CA ASN A 141 11.21 -2.76 15.68
C ASN A 141 10.01 -3.07 16.59
N HIS A 142 8.91 -2.37 16.41
CA HIS A 142 7.68 -2.61 17.15
C HIS A 142 7.08 -3.98 16.80
N PHE A 143 6.81 -4.24 15.52
CA PHE A 143 6.12 -5.47 15.12
C PHE A 143 7.00 -6.74 15.07
N ARG A 144 8.31 -6.64 14.96
CA ARG A 144 9.21 -7.81 15.03
C ARG A 144 9.53 -8.25 16.45
N SER A 145 9.11 -7.49 17.47
CA SER A 145 9.40 -7.77 18.88
C SER A 145 8.81 -9.12 19.32
N LYS A 146 9.63 -9.96 19.97
CA LYS A 146 9.17 -11.19 20.64
C LYS A 146 8.33 -10.89 21.91
N ASN A 147 8.62 -9.77 22.56
CA ASN A 147 7.91 -9.28 23.72
C ASN A 147 6.93 -8.15 23.32
N PHE A 148 6.15 -8.41 22.27
CA PHE A 148 5.24 -7.43 21.71
C PHE A 148 4.15 -7.07 22.72
N VAL A 149 4.04 -5.79 22.98
CA VAL A 149 2.92 -5.20 23.70
C VAL A 149 2.22 -4.26 22.73
N PRO A 150 0.93 -4.48 22.46
CA PRO A 150 0.17 -3.56 21.62
C PRO A 150 0.32 -2.15 22.18
N SER A 151 0.52 -1.20 21.29
CA SER A 151 0.39 0.21 21.67
C SER A 151 -0.97 0.34 22.33
N GLN A 152 -1.03 0.94 23.51
CA GLN A 152 -2.33 1.21 24.10
C GLN A 152 -3.11 1.98 23.06
N VAL A 153 -4.05 1.28 22.40
CA VAL A 153 -5.05 1.97 21.60
C VAL A 153 -5.65 2.94 22.58
N LYS A 154 -5.27 4.21 22.48
CA LYS A 154 -6.09 5.24 23.12
C LYS A 154 -7.48 4.85 22.67
N ASN A 155 -8.37 4.53 23.60
CA ASN A 155 -9.79 4.40 23.31
C ASN A 155 -10.16 5.65 22.52
N THR A 156 -9.98 5.57 21.22
CA THR A 156 -10.55 6.52 20.32
C THR A 156 -12.01 6.10 20.35
N GLU A 157 -12.77 6.72 21.24
CA GLU A 157 -14.15 7.00 20.90
C GLU A 157 -14.08 7.37 19.45
N GLY A 158 -14.68 6.53 18.59
CA GLY A 158 -14.49 6.69 17.16
C GLY A 158 -14.72 8.15 16.79
N VAL A 159 -13.77 8.75 16.06
CA VAL A 159 -13.93 10.15 15.66
C VAL A 159 -15.26 10.24 14.93
N GLN A 160 -16.18 10.98 15.51
CA GLN A 160 -17.49 11.19 14.86
C GLN A 160 -17.25 11.79 13.48
N PRO A 161 -18.00 11.38 12.47
CA PRO A 161 -17.85 11.94 11.14
C PRO A 161 -17.96 13.47 11.20
N LEU A 162 -16.91 14.15 10.75
CA LEU A 162 -16.89 15.62 10.72
C LEU A 162 -17.86 16.16 9.65
N VAL A 163 -18.00 15.40 8.57
CA VAL A 163 -18.89 15.74 7.46
C VAL A 163 -20.27 15.13 7.75
N THR A 164 -21.27 15.97 7.86
CA THR A 164 -22.66 15.59 8.14
C THR A 164 -23.54 15.52 6.88
N THR A 165 -22.99 15.92 5.74
CA THR A 165 -23.70 15.86 4.45
C THR A 165 -23.76 14.43 3.91
N ALA A 166 -24.89 14.09 3.28
CA ALA A 166 -25.09 12.81 2.59
C ALA A 166 -25.38 13.07 1.09
N TRP A 167 -24.54 13.91 0.47
CA TRP A 167 -24.73 14.29 -0.93
C TRP A 167 -24.34 13.16 -1.88
N SER A 168 -25.14 13.03 -2.94
CA SER A 168 -24.98 12.03 -3.98
C SER A 168 -24.50 12.67 -5.29
N GLN A 169 -24.17 11.84 -6.26
CA GLN A 169 -23.80 12.26 -7.63
C GLN A 169 -25.02 12.33 -8.56
N GLU A 170 -26.14 11.79 -8.11
CA GLU A 170 -27.30 11.45 -8.93
C GLU A 170 -28.41 12.51 -8.82
N LYS A 171 -29.62 12.13 -9.24
CA LYS A 171 -30.82 12.94 -9.27
C LYS A 171 -30.97 13.82 -8.03
N TYR A 172 -31.35 15.02 -8.28
CA TYR A 172 -31.41 16.26 -7.50
C TYR A 172 -30.04 16.95 -7.36
N TYR A 173 -28.95 16.23 -7.15
CA TYR A 173 -27.63 16.84 -6.97
C TYR A 173 -26.98 17.19 -8.31
N ASN A 174 -27.31 16.48 -9.38
CA ASN A 174 -26.84 16.71 -10.74
C ASN A 174 -27.74 17.64 -11.59
N ALA A 175 -28.73 18.27 -10.99
CA ALA A 175 -29.72 19.09 -11.73
C ALA A 175 -29.13 20.24 -12.56
N TYR A 176 -27.94 20.71 -12.20
CA TYR A 176 -27.19 21.73 -12.93
C TYR A 176 -26.05 21.18 -13.77
N CYS A 177 -25.86 19.87 -13.79
CA CYS A 177 -24.88 19.26 -14.68
C CYS A 177 -25.35 19.32 -16.13
N PRO A 178 -24.43 19.28 -17.11
CA PRO A 178 -24.78 19.24 -18.52
C PRO A 178 -25.71 18.07 -18.84
N TYR A 179 -26.55 18.28 -19.82
CA TYR A 179 -27.43 17.25 -20.35
C TYR A 179 -26.63 16.29 -21.24
N SER A 180 -26.56 15.02 -20.91
CA SER A 180 -25.72 14.06 -21.64
C SER A 180 -26.40 13.43 -22.85
N GLY A 181 -27.71 13.61 -23.00
CA GLY A 181 -28.49 13.02 -24.10
C GLY A 181 -28.57 11.49 -24.11
N LYS A 182 -27.88 10.81 -23.17
CA LYS A 182 -27.83 9.36 -23.08
C LYS A 182 -28.35 8.89 -21.72
N LYS A 183 -29.17 7.82 -21.74
CA LYS A 183 -29.59 7.15 -20.51
C LYS A 183 -28.35 6.61 -19.81
N ASN A 184 -28.10 7.09 -18.59
CA ASN A 184 -27.03 6.57 -17.79
C ASN A 184 -27.48 5.27 -17.14
N ASN A 185 -26.77 4.16 -17.38
CA ASN A 185 -27.09 2.85 -16.81
C ASN A 185 -26.85 2.77 -15.29
N TYR A 186 -26.29 3.80 -14.70
CA TYR A 186 -25.94 3.84 -13.25
C TYR A 186 -26.91 4.70 -12.42
N THR A 187 -27.89 5.32 -13.02
CA THR A 187 -28.81 6.17 -12.31
C THR A 187 -30.25 5.70 -12.54
N ASP A 188 -30.94 5.36 -11.44
CA ASP A 188 -32.39 5.21 -11.41
C ASP A 188 -33.09 6.59 -11.43
N ALA A 189 -32.33 7.65 -11.56
CA ALA A 189 -32.80 9.00 -11.54
C ALA A 189 -33.37 9.36 -12.91
N VAL A 190 -34.60 9.04 -13.08
CA VAL A 190 -35.41 9.40 -14.24
C VAL A 190 -36.19 10.68 -13.94
N ASP A 191 -36.34 11.60 -14.93
CA ASP A 191 -37.29 12.69 -14.83
C ASP A 191 -38.72 12.12 -14.65
N ALA A 192 -39.71 13.00 -14.47
CA ALA A 192 -41.10 12.56 -14.37
C ALA A 192 -41.59 11.75 -15.58
N SER A 193 -40.86 11.78 -16.69
CA SER A 193 -41.08 10.98 -17.91
C SER A 193 -40.23 9.72 -17.97
N GLY A 194 -39.49 9.37 -16.94
CA GLY A 194 -38.61 8.20 -16.92
C GLY A 194 -37.26 8.45 -17.57
N ARG A 195 -36.80 9.70 -17.71
CA ARG A 195 -35.53 10.04 -18.36
C ARG A 195 -34.64 10.85 -17.43
N ASP A 196 -33.45 10.34 -17.14
CA ASP A 196 -32.35 11.15 -16.63
C ASP A 196 -31.27 11.28 -17.69
N PHE A 197 -31.00 12.49 -18.05
CA PHE A 197 -30.05 12.81 -19.10
C PHE A 197 -28.96 13.76 -18.60
N HIS A 198 -28.98 14.13 -17.32
CA HIS A 198 -27.90 14.92 -16.76
C HIS A 198 -26.68 14.04 -16.49
N ALA A 199 -25.51 14.58 -16.77
CA ALA A 199 -24.26 13.94 -16.38
C ALA A 199 -24.20 13.82 -14.84
N LEU A 200 -23.50 12.78 -14.33
CA LEU A 200 -23.23 12.65 -12.92
C LEU A 200 -22.32 13.80 -12.46
N VAL A 201 -22.51 14.27 -11.22
CA VAL A 201 -21.63 15.31 -10.62
C VAL A 201 -20.16 14.84 -10.58
N GLY A 202 -19.94 13.55 -10.42
CA GLY A 202 -18.61 12.98 -10.24
C GLY A 202 -18.18 12.95 -8.76
N CYS A 203 -17.53 11.85 -8.37
CA CYS A 203 -17.14 11.61 -6.96
C CYS A 203 -16.18 12.67 -6.42
N VAL A 204 -15.26 13.19 -7.24
CA VAL A 204 -14.32 14.24 -6.83
C VAL A 204 -15.04 15.54 -6.52
N ALA A 205 -15.99 15.95 -7.37
CA ALA A 205 -16.75 17.17 -7.16
C ALA A 205 -17.65 17.08 -5.90
N VAL A 206 -18.29 15.91 -5.68
CA VAL A 206 -19.10 15.68 -4.47
C VAL A 206 -18.23 15.73 -3.21
N ASN A 207 -17.08 15.08 -3.21
CA ASN A 207 -16.18 15.08 -2.05
C ASN A 207 -15.62 16.48 -1.77
N LEU A 208 -15.21 17.20 -2.81
CA LEU A 208 -14.77 18.59 -2.67
C LEU A 208 -15.88 19.48 -2.10
N SER A 209 -17.10 19.33 -2.61
CA SER A 209 -18.25 20.09 -2.12
C SER A 209 -18.53 19.81 -0.64
N ASN A 210 -18.42 18.55 -0.20
CA ASN A 210 -18.54 18.17 1.22
C ASN A 210 -17.49 18.87 2.08
N LEU A 211 -16.22 18.92 1.62
CA LEU A 211 -15.14 19.61 2.31
C LEU A 211 -15.37 21.12 2.40
N LEU A 212 -15.74 21.75 1.28
CA LEU A 212 -16.03 23.18 1.23
C LEU A 212 -17.21 23.52 2.14
N PHE A 213 -18.25 22.70 2.16
CA PHE A 213 -19.39 22.87 3.05
C PHE A 213 -19.00 22.73 4.52
N TYR A 214 -18.18 21.74 4.87
CA TYR A 214 -17.69 21.56 6.24
C TYR A 214 -16.90 22.77 6.72
N HIS A 215 -15.99 23.28 5.91
CA HIS A 215 -15.16 24.44 6.24
C HIS A 215 -15.87 25.79 6.06
N ARG A 216 -17.08 25.80 5.47
CA ARG A 216 -17.81 27.04 5.12
C ARG A 216 -16.95 28.00 4.28
N TYR A 217 -16.14 27.45 3.39
CA TYR A 217 -15.21 28.20 2.55
C TYR A 217 -15.21 27.67 1.11
N PRO A 218 -15.18 28.57 0.09
CA PRO A 218 -15.26 30.03 0.19
C PRO A 218 -16.68 30.48 0.58
N GLU A 219 -16.82 31.64 1.22
CA GLU A 219 -18.12 32.20 1.60
C GLU A 219 -18.97 32.57 0.37
N THR A 220 -18.29 32.97 -0.70
CA THR A 220 -18.90 33.27 -2.00
C THR A 220 -18.08 32.61 -3.11
N GLY A 221 -18.77 32.02 -4.08
CA GLY A 221 -18.12 31.46 -5.26
C GLY A 221 -17.59 32.55 -6.20
N ASN A 222 -16.49 32.29 -6.89
CA ASN A 222 -16.06 33.11 -8.02
C ASN A 222 -17.01 32.85 -9.20
N SER A 223 -17.45 33.91 -9.85
CA SER A 223 -18.37 33.83 -10.98
C SER A 223 -17.69 33.19 -12.21
N GLY A 224 -18.38 32.25 -12.84
CA GLY A 224 -18.26 31.87 -14.23
C GLY A 224 -16.86 31.47 -14.71
N LEU A 225 -16.39 30.28 -14.32
CA LEU A 225 -15.28 29.64 -15.02
C LEU A 225 -15.86 28.78 -16.16
N SER A 226 -15.46 29.06 -17.39
CA SER A 226 -15.69 28.19 -18.54
C SER A 226 -14.37 27.50 -18.90
N TYR A 227 -14.42 26.25 -19.29
CA TYR A 227 -13.28 25.52 -19.81
C TYR A 227 -13.68 24.79 -21.09
N ILE A 228 -12.72 24.58 -21.97
CA ILE A 228 -12.87 23.71 -23.12
C ILE A 228 -12.37 22.35 -22.67
N PRO A 229 -13.19 21.27 -22.74
CA PRO A 229 -12.73 19.93 -22.41
C PRO A 229 -11.54 19.56 -23.31
N TYR A 230 -10.54 18.88 -22.70
CA TYR A 230 -9.35 18.47 -23.45
C TYR A 230 -9.68 17.46 -24.54
N ASP A 231 -10.77 16.73 -24.41
CA ASP A 231 -11.25 15.74 -25.37
C ASP A 231 -12.45 16.32 -26.13
N ALA A 232 -12.17 16.88 -27.29
CA ALA A 232 -13.19 17.48 -28.17
C ALA A 232 -14.13 16.44 -28.82
N ASP A 233 -13.93 15.15 -28.58
CA ASP A 233 -14.74 14.06 -29.13
C ASP A 233 -16.01 13.76 -28.29
N TYR A 234 -16.20 14.45 -27.16
CA TYR A 234 -17.48 14.43 -26.46
C TYR A 234 -18.39 15.51 -27.04
N GLU A 235 -19.15 15.12 -28.04
CA GLU A 235 -20.36 15.88 -28.43
C GLU A 235 -21.36 15.79 -27.26
N PHE A 236 -21.58 16.91 -26.60
CA PHE A 236 -22.64 17.08 -25.58
C PHE A 236 -24.00 17.27 -26.21
#